data_eb2e252d50414f9c63e21e977d05ecbe
#
_entry.id   eb2e252d50414f9c63e21e977d05ecbe
#
_cell.length_a   1.000
_cell.length_b   1.000
_cell.length_c   1.000
_cell.angle_alpha   90.00
_cell.angle_beta   90.00
_cell.angle_gamma   90.00
#
_symmetry.space_group_name_H-M   'P 1'
#
loop_
_entity.id
_entity.type
_entity.pdbx_description
1 polymer ?
#
loop_
_entity_poly.entity_id
_entity_poly.type
_entity_poly.pdbx_seq_one_letter_code
_entity_poly.pdbx_strand_id
1 'polypeptide(L)'
;MRCPKCGKAHTRVVDSRMQESNNTIKRRRECCSCNYRFTTFERCEDPIEVIKSDGSKQRFDRNKLLVGLMRATIKRDIDTKKLNELIDDIEVELRSRTLTAVTSHDLGDMVLKRLAKIDKVAYIRFASVSRDFKDVDEFLQELDKLR
;
A
#
# COMPACT_ATOMS: atom_id res chain seq x y z
N MET A 1 -11.47 22.23 -2.58
CA MET A 1 -10.69 21.56 -1.50
C MET A 1 -10.23 22.61 -0.51
N ARG A 2 -10.29 22.36 0.77
CA ARG A 2 -9.87 23.32 1.80
C ARG A 2 -8.36 23.28 2.01
N CYS A 3 -7.77 24.46 2.27
CA CYS A 3 -6.35 24.55 2.58
C CYS A 3 -6.03 23.87 3.94
N PRO A 4 -5.06 22.95 4.00
CA PRO A 4 -4.71 22.27 5.25
C PRO A 4 -4.08 23.18 6.30
N LYS A 5 -3.57 24.37 5.89
CA LYS A 5 -2.94 25.35 6.79
C LYS A 5 -3.94 26.33 7.40
N CYS A 6 -4.84 26.90 6.59
CA CYS A 6 -5.73 27.97 7.05
C CYS A 6 -7.22 27.63 6.99
N GLY A 7 -7.60 26.44 6.52
CA GLY A 7 -8.97 25.96 6.43
C GLY A 7 -9.85 26.61 5.37
N LYS A 8 -9.39 27.67 4.69
CA LYS A 8 -10.18 28.37 3.66
C LYS A 8 -10.38 27.50 2.41
N ALA A 9 -11.54 27.65 1.75
CA ALA A 9 -11.95 26.79 0.65
C ALA A 9 -11.30 27.15 -0.71
N HIS A 10 -10.81 28.38 -0.87
CA HIS A 10 -10.29 28.86 -2.15
C HIS A 10 -8.84 28.37 -2.38
N THR A 11 -8.70 27.36 -3.20
CA THR A 11 -7.42 26.82 -3.63
C THR A 11 -7.42 26.65 -5.15
N ARG A 12 -6.29 26.89 -5.78
CA ARG A 12 -6.09 26.71 -7.23
C ARG A 12 -5.09 25.58 -7.51
N VAL A 13 -5.21 24.93 -8.64
CA VAL A 13 -4.22 23.96 -9.15
C VAL A 13 -3.15 24.72 -9.91
N VAL A 14 -1.88 24.55 -9.52
CA VAL A 14 -0.72 25.22 -10.13
C VAL A 14 -0.02 24.30 -11.12
N ASP A 15 -0.01 22.98 -10.84
CA ASP A 15 0.59 21.95 -11.70
C ASP A 15 -0.20 20.65 -11.57
N SER A 16 -0.24 19.87 -12.65
CA SER A 16 -0.95 18.59 -12.70
C SER A 16 -0.14 17.62 -13.54
N ARG A 17 0.21 16.46 -12.98
CA ARG A 17 0.99 15.42 -13.66
C ARG A 17 0.33 14.07 -13.49
N MET A 18 0.18 13.34 -14.59
CA MET A 18 -0.24 11.95 -14.56
C MET A 18 0.93 11.06 -14.14
N GLN A 19 0.66 10.11 -13.26
CA GLN A 19 1.56 9.02 -12.94
C GLN A 19 1.02 7.77 -13.64
N GLU A 20 1.63 7.41 -14.76
CA GLU A 20 1.15 6.31 -15.61
C GLU A 20 1.17 4.96 -14.90
N SER A 21 2.15 4.74 -14.01
CA SER A 21 2.32 3.48 -13.29
C SER A 21 1.13 3.05 -12.44
N ASN A 22 0.32 4.00 -11.95
CA ASN A 22 -0.77 3.73 -11.01
C ASN A 22 -2.07 4.47 -11.31
N ASN A 23 -2.23 4.98 -12.53
CA ASN A 23 -3.42 5.73 -12.97
C ASN A 23 -3.83 6.81 -11.95
N THR A 24 -2.85 7.58 -11.48
CA THR A 24 -3.02 8.61 -10.45
C THR A 24 -2.64 9.98 -11.02
N ILE A 25 -3.44 11.01 -10.73
CA ILE A 25 -3.12 12.39 -11.06
C ILE A 25 -2.59 13.07 -9.80
N LYS A 26 -1.32 13.49 -9.85
CA LYS A 26 -0.70 14.31 -8.82
C LYS A 26 -0.94 15.77 -9.14
N ARG A 27 -1.58 16.52 -8.24
CA ARG A 27 -1.84 17.95 -8.41
C ARG A 27 -1.12 18.76 -7.35
N ARG A 28 -0.38 19.77 -7.76
CA ARG A 28 0.15 20.78 -6.87
C ARG A 28 -0.85 21.92 -6.74
N ARG A 29 -1.27 22.21 -5.54
CA ARG A 29 -2.26 23.25 -5.22
C ARG A 29 -1.64 24.39 -4.43
N GLU A 30 -2.21 25.58 -4.60
CA GLU A 30 -1.86 26.78 -3.86
C GLU A 30 -3.13 27.39 -3.25
N CYS A 31 -3.06 27.78 -1.99
CA CYS A 31 -4.13 28.49 -1.33
C CYS A 31 -4.14 29.95 -1.76
N CYS A 32 -5.26 30.45 -2.26
CA CYS A 32 -5.39 31.85 -2.69
C CYS A 32 -5.36 32.86 -1.51
N SER A 33 -5.53 32.38 -0.27
CA SER A 33 -5.59 33.24 0.92
C SER A 33 -4.28 33.30 1.70
N CYS A 34 -3.51 32.19 1.81
CA CYS A 34 -2.29 32.15 2.59
C CYS A 34 -1.05 31.71 1.79
N ASN A 35 -1.21 31.52 0.49
CA ASN A 35 -0.17 31.09 -0.48
C ASN A 35 0.51 29.76 -0.11
N TYR A 36 -0.06 28.99 0.83
CA TYR A 36 0.46 27.69 1.18
C TYR A 36 0.29 26.72 0.03
N ARG A 37 1.38 26.02 -0.32
CA ARG A 37 1.40 25.01 -1.38
C ARG A 37 1.33 23.61 -0.79
N PHE A 38 0.46 22.78 -1.34
CA PHE A 38 0.29 21.39 -0.93
C PHE A 38 0.00 20.51 -2.13
N THR A 39 0.22 19.21 -1.96
CA THR A 39 0.02 18.22 -3.01
C THR A 39 -1.24 17.41 -2.71
N THR A 40 -2.01 17.12 -3.76
CA THR A 40 -3.15 16.23 -3.71
C THR A 40 -3.03 15.17 -4.79
N PHE A 41 -3.65 14.01 -4.54
CA PHE A 41 -3.71 12.92 -5.48
C PHE A 41 -5.17 12.62 -5.82
N GLU A 42 -5.44 12.45 -7.11
CA GLU A 42 -6.71 11.94 -7.60
C GLU A 42 -6.46 10.53 -8.11
N ARG A 43 -7.19 9.57 -7.56
CA ARG A 43 -7.07 8.15 -7.88
C ARG A 43 -8.44 7.59 -8.23
N CYS A 44 -8.46 6.61 -9.14
CA CYS A 44 -9.67 5.85 -9.36
C CYS A 44 -9.97 5.01 -8.12
N GLU A 45 -11.17 5.14 -7.58
CA GLU A 45 -11.60 4.34 -6.44
C GLU A 45 -12.27 3.06 -6.96
N ASP A 46 -11.47 2.02 -7.18
CA ASP A 46 -12.00 0.69 -7.46
C ASP A 46 -12.25 0.00 -6.12
N PRO A 47 -13.48 -0.40 -5.83
CA PRO A 47 -13.83 -1.08 -4.58
C PRO A 47 -13.33 -2.53 -4.62
N ILE A 48 -12.05 -2.74 -4.36
CA ILE A 48 -11.50 -4.08 -4.15
C ILE A 48 -11.87 -4.50 -2.73
N GLU A 49 -12.55 -5.62 -2.59
CA GLU A 49 -12.88 -6.22 -1.30
C GLU A 49 -11.79 -7.22 -0.87
N VAL A 50 -11.40 -7.18 0.39
CA VAL A 50 -10.54 -8.19 1.01
C VAL A 50 -11.39 -9.12 1.85
N ILE A 51 -11.37 -10.41 1.53
CA ILE A 51 -12.06 -11.47 2.27
C ILE A 51 -11.10 -11.99 3.33
N LYS A 52 -11.46 -11.86 4.59
CA LYS A 52 -10.68 -12.37 5.72
C LYS A 52 -10.88 -13.88 5.93
N SER A 53 -10.02 -14.48 6.76
CA SER A 53 -10.10 -15.89 7.14
C SER A 53 -11.42 -16.28 7.80
N ASP A 54 -12.08 -15.35 8.51
CA ASP A 54 -13.40 -15.52 9.11
C ASP A 54 -14.58 -15.34 8.12
N GLY A 55 -14.28 -15.07 6.85
CA GLY A 55 -15.27 -14.82 5.78
C GLY A 55 -15.79 -13.38 5.74
N SER A 56 -15.42 -12.52 6.68
CA SER A 56 -15.78 -11.10 6.66
C SER A 56 -15.12 -10.37 5.51
N LYS A 57 -15.82 -9.37 4.97
CA LYS A 57 -15.34 -8.56 3.85
C LYS A 57 -15.00 -7.16 4.32
N GLN A 58 -13.87 -6.66 3.88
CA GLN A 58 -13.42 -5.28 4.09
C GLN A 58 -12.97 -4.67 2.79
N ARG A 59 -13.16 -3.36 2.62
CA ARG A 59 -12.50 -2.65 1.53
C ARG A 59 -10.99 -2.74 1.67
N PHE A 60 -10.30 -2.89 0.54
CA PHE A 60 -8.85 -2.77 0.50
C PHE A 60 -8.44 -1.38 1.00
N ASP A 61 -7.59 -1.34 2.00
CA ASP A 61 -7.07 -0.12 2.60
C ASP A 61 -5.56 -0.05 2.41
N ARG A 62 -5.16 0.81 1.48
CA ARG A 62 -3.75 1.07 1.17
C ARG A 62 -2.94 1.48 2.40
N ASN A 63 -3.51 2.34 3.24
CA ASN A 63 -2.81 2.85 4.43
C ASN A 63 -2.59 1.74 5.45
N LYS A 64 -3.56 0.85 5.61
CA LYS A 64 -3.42 -0.31 6.49
C LYS A 64 -2.31 -1.25 6.03
N LEU A 65 -2.20 -1.48 4.73
CA LEU A 65 -1.12 -2.28 4.16
C LEU A 65 0.24 -1.58 4.35
N LEU A 66 0.32 -0.27 4.10
CA LEU A 66 1.53 0.52 4.31
C LEU A 66 2.02 0.45 5.76
N VAL A 67 1.13 0.60 6.74
CA VAL A 67 1.46 0.48 8.17
C VAL A 67 2.01 -0.92 8.49
N GLY A 68 1.43 -1.97 7.94
CA GLY A 68 1.93 -3.34 8.08
C GLY A 68 3.35 -3.50 7.52
N LEU A 69 3.60 -2.97 6.33
CA LEU A 69 4.91 -2.98 5.70
C LEU A 69 5.94 -2.15 6.48
N MET A 70 5.56 -0.97 6.97
CA MET A 70 6.44 -0.12 7.79
C MET A 70 6.86 -0.84 9.08
N ARG A 71 5.96 -1.57 9.74
CA ARG A 71 6.28 -2.38 10.92
C ARG A 71 7.27 -3.50 10.61
N ALA A 72 7.09 -4.18 9.49
CA ALA A 72 8.00 -5.24 9.05
C ALA A 72 9.40 -4.72 8.69
N THR A 73 9.51 -3.47 8.26
CA THR A 73 10.75 -2.83 7.81
C THR A 73 11.44 -1.96 8.87
N ILE A 74 10.95 -1.96 10.12
CA ILE A 74 11.58 -1.23 11.23
C ILE A 74 13.07 -1.62 11.35
N LYS A 75 13.95 -0.60 11.43
CA LYS A 75 15.41 -0.75 11.47
C LYS A 75 16.01 -1.46 10.23
N ARG A 76 15.32 -1.39 9.09
CA ARG A 76 15.87 -1.77 7.78
C ARG A 76 16.02 -0.51 6.94
N ASP A 77 17.06 -0.48 6.12
CA ASP A 77 17.32 0.65 5.20
C ASP A 77 16.45 0.54 3.95
N ILE A 78 15.15 0.70 4.16
CA ILE A 78 14.14 0.65 3.10
C ILE A 78 13.34 1.94 3.12
N ASP A 79 13.45 2.71 2.05
CA ASP A 79 12.71 3.96 1.90
C ASP A 79 11.19 3.69 1.79
N THR A 80 10.41 4.53 2.45
CA THR A 80 8.94 4.56 2.34
C THR A 80 8.47 4.64 0.88
N LYS A 81 9.26 5.26 0.00
CA LYS A 81 8.98 5.30 -1.43
C LYS A 81 8.92 3.91 -2.03
N LYS A 82 9.88 3.03 -1.71
CA LYS A 82 9.88 1.62 -2.18
C LYS A 82 8.67 0.84 -1.68
N LEU A 83 8.22 1.12 -0.45
CA LEU A 83 7.01 0.48 0.09
C LEU A 83 5.75 0.95 -0.63
N ASN A 84 5.67 2.22 -0.99
CA ASN A 84 4.58 2.75 -1.79
C ASN A 84 4.57 2.17 -3.21
N GLU A 85 5.72 2.05 -3.87
CA GLU A 85 5.87 1.41 -5.18
C GLU A 85 5.42 -0.06 -5.13
N LEU A 86 5.78 -0.79 -4.06
CA LEU A 86 5.33 -2.16 -3.86
C LEU A 86 3.79 -2.25 -3.78
N ILE A 87 3.15 -1.31 -3.08
CA ILE A 87 1.69 -1.28 -2.97
C ILE A 87 1.06 -0.89 -4.30
N ASP A 88 1.64 0.08 -5.03
CA ASP A 88 1.18 0.49 -6.35
C ASP A 88 1.16 -0.71 -7.32
N ASP A 89 2.22 -1.52 -7.31
CA ASP A 89 2.30 -2.74 -8.12
C ASP A 89 1.23 -3.77 -7.75
N ILE A 90 0.90 -3.90 -6.47
CA ILE A 90 -0.17 -4.79 -6.01
C ILE A 90 -1.53 -4.27 -6.49
N GLU A 91 -1.79 -2.97 -6.35
CA GLU A 91 -3.04 -2.35 -6.82
C GLU A 91 -3.23 -2.55 -8.33
N VAL A 92 -2.16 -2.36 -9.12
CA VAL A 92 -2.17 -2.61 -10.57
C VAL A 92 -2.48 -4.08 -10.87
N GLU A 93 -1.83 -5.01 -10.18
CA GLU A 93 -2.08 -6.45 -10.37
C GLU A 93 -3.52 -6.83 -10.02
N LEU A 94 -4.06 -6.32 -8.91
CA LEU A 94 -5.44 -6.58 -8.49
C LEU A 94 -6.46 -6.06 -9.52
N ARG A 95 -6.24 -4.87 -10.06
CA ARG A 95 -7.09 -4.30 -11.12
C ARG A 95 -7.00 -5.09 -12.43
N SER A 96 -5.80 -5.51 -12.81
CA SER A 96 -5.59 -6.26 -14.06
C SER A 96 -6.27 -7.63 -14.06
N ARG A 97 -6.45 -8.24 -12.90
CA ARG A 97 -7.13 -9.52 -12.74
C ARG A 97 -8.64 -9.43 -12.83
N THR A 98 -9.22 -8.25 -12.98
CA THR A 98 -10.68 -8.00 -13.00
C THR A 98 -11.38 -8.58 -11.76
N LEU A 99 -10.65 -8.74 -10.66
CA LEU A 99 -11.18 -9.30 -9.43
C LEU A 99 -11.81 -8.18 -8.61
N THR A 100 -13.07 -8.37 -8.25
CA THR A 100 -13.77 -7.49 -7.29
C THR A 100 -13.41 -7.82 -5.84
N ALA A 101 -12.82 -8.99 -5.59
CA ALA A 101 -12.44 -9.46 -4.27
C ALA A 101 -11.15 -10.29 -4.31
N VAL A 102 -10.33 -10.17 -3.25
CA VAL A 102 -9.11 -10.93 -3.01
C VAL A 102 -9.13 -11.47 -1.58
N THR A 103 -8.59 -12.67 -1.35
CA THR A 103 -8.46 -13.16 0.02
C THR A 103 -7.31 -12.45 0.75
N SER A 104 -7.40 -12.32 2.07
CA SER A 104 -6.28 -11.79 2.86
C SER A 104 -5.01 -12.63 2.73
N HIS A 105 -5.16 -13.93 2.50
CA HIS A 105 -4.06 -14.85 2.23
C HIS A 105 -3.37 -14.53 0.91
N ASP A 106 -4.13 -14.43 -0.20
CA ASP A 106 -3.57 -14.11 -1.53
C ASP A 106 -2.92 -12.73 -1.55
N LEU A 107 -3.55 -11.75 -0.88
CA LEU A 107 -2.95 -10.42 -0.71
C LEU A 107 -1.62 -10.49 0.06
N GLY A 108 -1.57 -11.29 1.13
CA GLY A 108 -0.35 -11.56 1.89
C GLY A 108 0.74 -12.18 1.01
N ASP A 109 0.39 -13.15 0.16
CA ASP A 109 1.32 -13.79 -0.78
C ASP A 109 1.87 -12.82 -1.82
N MET A 110 1.03 -11.92 -2.34
CA MET A 110 1.47 -10.87 -3.26
C MET A 110 2.49 -9.93 -2.62
N VAL A 111 2.30 -9.58 -1.34
CA VAL A 111 3.25 -8.78 -0.56
C VAL A 111 4.54 -9.54 -0.33
N LEU A 112 4.46 -10.76 0.17
CA LEU A 112 5.62 -11.61 0.49
C LEU A 112 6.50 -11.86 -0.74
N LYS A 113 5.90 -12.15 -1.90
CA LYS A 113 6.61 -12.34 -3.16
C LYS A 113 7.46 -11.11 -3.55
N ARG A 114 7.01 -9.91 -3.21
CA ARG A 114 7.74 -8.66 -3.48
C ARG A 114 8.77 -8.36 -2.41
N LEU A 115 8.41 -8.55 -1.13
CA LEU A 115 9.34 -8.37 -0.01
C LEU A 115 10.55 -9.32 -0.09
N ALA A 116 10.38 -10.55 -0.55
CA ALA A 116 11.48 -11.51 -0.75
C ALA A 116 12.60 -10.95 -1.64
N LYS A 117 12.25 -10.09 -2.60
CA LYS A 117 13.21 -9.45 -3.52
C LYS A 117 13.85 -8.19 -2.93
N ILE A 118 13.23 -7.58 -1.94
CA ILE A 118 13.68 -6.33 -1.34
C ILE A 118 14.52 -6.62 -0.10
N ASP A 119 13.97 -7.40 0.84
CA ASP A 119 14.63 -7.70 2.12
C ASP A 119 14.05 -8.96 2.76
N LYS A 120 14.88 -9.97 2.91
CA LYS A 120 14.47 -11.27 3.50
C LYS A 120 14.06 -11.16 4.97
N VAL A 121 14.62 -10.23 5.73
CA VAL A 121 14.24 -10.02 7.14
C VAL A 121 12.87 -9.37 7.24
N ALA A 122 12.59 -8.37 6.40
CA ALA A 122 11.27 -7.77 6.31
C ALA A 122 10.22 -8.79 5.87
N TYR A 123 10.56 -9.68 4.93
CA TYR A 123 9.71 -10.82 4.54
C TYR A 123 9.31 -11.65 5.75
N ILE A 124 10.29 -12.14 6.54
CA ILE A 124 10.05 -13.00 7.71
C ILE A 124 9.15 -12.29 8.72
N ARG A 125 9.42 -11.01 9.01
CA ARG A 125 8.60 -10.23 9.94
C ARG A 125 7.17 -10.05 9.46
N PHE A 126 6.99 -9.78 8.18
CA PHE A 126 5.65 -9.67 7.60
C PHE A 126 4.93 -11.02 7.60
N ALA A 127 5.62 -12.10 7.23
CA ALA A 127 5.07 -13.46 7.25
C ALA A 127 4.63 -13.86 8.65
N SER A 128 5.41 -13.56 9.70
CA SER A 128 5.09 -13.91 11.08
C SER A 128 3.79 -13.28 11.61
N VAL A 129 3.34 -12.17 11.00
CA VAL A 129 2.09 -11.48 11.39
C VAL A 129 0.96 -11.80 10.42
N SER A 130 1.27 -11.97 9.13
CA SER A 130 0.25 -12.18 8.09
C SER A 130 -0.17 -13.63 7.91
N ARG A 131 0.68 -14.56 8.32
CA ARG A 131 0.40 -16.00 8.31
C ARG A 131 0.15 -16.49 9.73
N ASP A 132 -0.83 -17.37 9.86
CA ASP A 132 -1.17 -18.02 11.13
C ASP A 132 -0.41 -19.35 11.22
N PHE A 133 0.88 -19.28 11.61
CA PHE A 133 1.70 -20.47 11.80
C PHE A 133 1.25 -21.24 13.03
N LYS A 134 0.95 -22.52 12.87
CA LYS A 134 0.48 -23.40 13.96
C LYS A 134 1.63 -23.88 14.84
N ASP A 135 2.80 -24.04 14.26
CA ASP A 135 3.99 -24.53 14.94
C ASP A 135 5.29 -23.97 14.34
N VAL A 136 6.40 -24.33 14.96
CA VAL A 136 7.74 -23.90 14.54
C VAL A 136 8.15 -24.53 13.20
N ASP A 137 7.67 -25.71 12.89
CA ASP A 137 8.03 -26.42 11.67
C ASP A 137 7.42 -25.74 10.43
N GLU A 138 6.17 -25.29 10.51
CA GLU A 138 5.56 -24.45 9.46
C GLU A 138 6.36 -23.15 9.23
N PHE A 139 6.84 -22.54 10.31
CA PHE A 139 7.67 -21.33 10.20
C PHE A 139 9.04 -21.63 9.57
N LEU A 140 9.67 -22.75 9.90
CA LEU A 140 10.93 -23.17 9.28
C LEU A 140 10.77 -23.48 7.80
N GLN A 141 9.68 -24.12 7.38
CA GLN A 141 9.36 -24.31 5.97
C GLN A 141 9.20 -23.01 5.20
N GLU A 142 8.64 -21.99 5.84
CA GLU A 142 8.55 -20.65 5.22
C GLU A 142 9.93 -20.00 5.06
N LEU A 143 10.83 -20.19 6.03
CA LEU A 143 12.23 -19.73 5.92
C LEU A 143 13.01 -20.41 4.80
N ASP A 144 12.75 -21.71 4.59
CA ASP A 144 13.44 -22.47 3.54
C ASP A 144 13.09 -21.97 2.12
N LYS A 145 11.94 -21.35 1.92
CA LYS A 145 11.59 -20.69 0.65
C LYS A 145 12.47 -19.48 0.31
N LEU A 146 13.22 -18.96 1.28
CA LEU A 146 14.10 -17.80 1.12
C LEU A 146 15.56 -18.17 0.84
N ARG A 147 15.89 -19.46 0.91
CA ARG A 147 17.22 -19.99 0.60
C ARG A 147 17.41 -20.14 -0.90
#